data_cf24dbd42323cc2c282a9ac3bd05f3a2
#
_entry.id   cf24dbd42323cc2c282a9ac3bd05f3a2
#
_cell.length_a   1.000
_cell.length_b   1.000
_cell.length_c   1.000
_cell.angle_alpha   90.00
_cell.angle_beta   90.00
_cell.angle_gamma   90.00
#
_symmetry.space_group_name_H-M   'P 1'
#
loop_
_entity.id
_entity.type
_entity.pdbx_description
1 polymer ?
#
loop_
_entity_poly.entity_id
_entity_poly.type
_entity_poly.pdbx_seq_one_letter_code
_entity_poly.pdbx_strand_id
1 'polypeptide(L)'
;EVSDILYRGHSQFQDIIVADSKEFGRMLVLDGVFQTSIKDEFMYHESIVHIPLFLHPNPKKVLIIGGGDGGAAREAVRHPEVESVTMVDIDGQVIELSKKYFPEISKAILEKDPKLTVKVGDGIAFMREAENYYDVIIVDCSDPVGPGEGLFSYDFYKDTFKALKEDGLFVQQTESPFMHRKLVKDIFDC
;
A
#
# COMPACT_ATOMS: atom_id res chain seq x y z
N GLU A 1 2.54 19.11 -16.15
CA GLU A 1 1.32 19.58 -16.82
C GLU A 1 0.43 18.38 -17.15
N VAL A 2 -0.86 18.40 -16.74
CA VAL A 2 -1.86 17.38 -17.11
C VAL A 2 -2.22 17.57 -18.58
N SER A 3 -2.15 16.50 -19.35
CA SER A 3 -2.49 16.53 -20.78
C SER A 3 -3.89 16.02 -21.06
N ASP A 4 -4.37 15.03 -20.31
CA ASP A 4 -5.71 14.46 -20.46
C ASP A 4 -6.22 13.90 -19.12
N ILE A 5 -7.55 13.91 -18.92
CA ILE A 5 -8.21 13.29 -17.77
C ILE A 5 -8.97 12.08 -18.28
N LEU A 6 -8.49 10.88 -17.91
CA LEU A 6 -9.05 9.62 -18.36
C LEU A 6 -10.23 9.15 -17.50
N TYR A 7 -10.21 9.53 -16.23
CA TYR A 7 -11.28 9.25 -15.27
C TYR A 7 -11.34 10.34 -14.21
N ARG A 8 -12.55 10.72 -13.82
CA ARG A 8 -12.83 11.55 -12.65
C ARG A 8 -14.11 11.06 -12.01
N GLY A 9 -14.05 10.75 -10.73
CA GLY A 9 -15.19 10.27 -9.96
C GLY A 9 -14.92 10.31 -8.48
N HIS A 10 -15.84 9.75 -7.71
CA HIS A 10 -15.78 9.64 -6.26
C HIS A 10 -16.17 8.23 -5.87
N SER A 11 -15.40 7.61 -5.00
CA SER A 11 -15.75 6.36 -4.36
C SER A 11 -16.54 6.63 -3.06
N GLN A 12 -16.84 5.60 -2.32
CA GLN A 12 -17.41 5.77 -0.98
C GLN A 12 -16.46 6.49 -0.01
N PHE A 13 -15.16 6.55 -0.32
CA PHE A 13 -14.11 6.98 0.60
C PHE A 13 -13.41 8.26 0.16
N GLN A 14 -13.26 8.52 -1.16
CA GLN A 14 -12.38 9.58 -1.67
C GLN A 14 -12.68 9.97 -3.12
N ASP A 15 -12.24 11.15 -3.50
CA ASP A 15 -12.21 11.60 -4.90
C ASP A 15 -11.09 10.89 -5.66
N ILE A 16 -11.39 10.39 -6.87
CA ILE A 16 -10.44 9.65 -7.69
C ILE A 16 -10.29 10.32 -9.04
N ILE A 17 -9.05 10.62 -9.42
CA ILE A 17 -8.71 11.10 -10.76
C ILE A 17 -7.62 10.20 -11.34
N VAL A 18 -7.83 9.77 -12.60
CA VAL A 18 -6.77 9.18 -13.43
C VAL A 18 -6.53 10.13 -14.58
N ALA A 19 -5.28 10.53 -14.74
CA ALA A 19 -4.91 11.51 -15.77
C ALA A 19 -3.57 11.15 -16.41
N ASP A 20 -3.36 11.61 -17.64
CA ASP A 20 -2.06 11.53 -18.30
C ASP A 20 -1.31 12.85 -18.10
N SER A 21 0.00 12.73 -17.85
CA SER A 21 0.94 13.84 -17.71
C SER A 21 2.08 13.69 -18.72
N LYS A 22 2.57 14.79 -19.24
CA LYS A 22 3.71 14.78 -20.17
C LYS A 22 5.00 14.30 -19.53
N GLU A 23 5.16 14.53 -18.22
CA GLU A 23 6.40 14.25 -17.49
C GLU A 23 6.39 12.89 -16.80
N PHE A 24 5.24 12.50 -16.22
CA PHE A 24 5.10 11.30 -15.39
C PHE A 24 4.31 10.16 -16.06
N GLY A 25 3.79 10.38 -17.28
CA GLY A 25 2.88 9.44 -17.92
C GLY A 25 1.52 9.43 -17.21
N ARG A 26 0.89 8.26 -17.13
CA ARG A 26 -0.37 8.11 -16.40
C ARG A 26 -0.16 8.16 -14.90
N MET A 27 -1.07 8.86 -14.21
CA MET A 27 -0.99 9.10 -12.78
C MET A 27 -2.34 8.91 -12.11
N LEU A 28 -2.32 8.44 -10.87
CA LEU A 28 -3.44 8.33 -9.94
C LEU A 28 -3.37 9.47 -8.93
N VAL A 29 -4.50 10.13 -8.73
CA VAL A 29 -4.65 11.21 -7.74
C VAL A 29 -5.87 10.88 -6.88
N LEU A 30 -5.70 10.86 -5.56
CA LEU A 30 -6.75 10.62 -4.57
C LEU A 30 -6.89 11.86 -3.69
N ASP A 31 -8.11 12.39 -3.54
CA ASP A 31 -8.41 13.62 -2.79
C ASP A 31 -7.51 14.82 -3.16
N GLY A 32 -7.13 14.90 -4.43
CA GLY A 32 -6.25 15.94 -4.94
C GLY A 32 -4.75 15.71 -4.66
N VAL A 33 -4.38 14.62 -3.99
CA VAL A 33 -2.99 14.24 -3.70
C VAL A 33 -2.50 13.22 -4.71
N PHE A 34 -1.32 13.45 -5.28
CA PHE A 34 -0.66 12.52 -6.18
C PHE A 34 -0.24 11.25 -5.43
N GLN A 35 -0.63 10.08 -5.94
CA GLN A 35 -0.34 8.80 -5.34
C GLN A 35 0.74 8.02 -6.10
N THR A 36 0.51 7.78 -7.38
CA THR A 36 1.44 6.98 -8.19
C THR A 36 1.45 7.42 -9.65
N SER A 37 2.55 7.16 -10.36
CA SER A 37 2.64 7.29 -11.79
C SER A 37 3.39 6.13 -12.44
N ILE A 38 3.09 5.84 -13.70
CA ILE A 38 3.75 4.75 -14.45
C ILE A 38 5.27 4.94 -14.50
N LYS A 39 5.74 6.19 -14.49
CA LYS A 39 7.16 6.48 -14.72
C LYS A 39 8.06 6.26 -13.50
N ASP A 40 7.56 6.51 -12.31
CA ASP A 40 8.39 6.55 -11.10
C ASP A 40 7.90 5.66 -9.94
N GLU A 41 6.76 4.98 -10.10
CA GLU A 41 6.17 4.12 -9.07
C GLU A 41 7.14 3.05 -8.54
N PHE A 42 8.00 2.55 -9.43
CA PHE A 42 8.95 1.50 -9.08
C PHE A 42 9.91 1.92 -7.96
N MET A 43 10.31 3.19 -7.91
CA MET A 43 11.20 3.68 -6.84
C MET A 43 10.57 3.53 -5.46
N TYR A 44 9.27 3.76 -5.38
CA TYR A 44 8.50 3.60 -4.15
C TYR A 44 8.22 2.14 -3.85
N HIS A 45 7.58 1.42 -4.79
CA HIS A 45 7.15 0.04 -4.55
C HIS A 45 8.32 -0.92 -4.30
N GLU A 46 9.41 -0.79 -5.05
CA GLU A 46 10.61 -1.58 -4.81
C GLU A 46 11.22 -1.26 -3.42
N SER A 47 11.21 0.00 -3.01
CA SER A 47 11.78 0.39 -1.72
C SER A 47 10.96 -0.13 -0.54
N ILE A 48 9.62 0.08 -0.55
CA ILE A 48 8.76 -0.33 0.56
C ILE A 48 8.65 -1.85 0.70
N VAL A 49 8.85 -2.59 -0.40
CA VAL A 49 8.72 -4.05 -0.44
C VAL A 49 10.06 -4.76 -0.30
N HIS A 50 11.04 -4.43 -1.14
CA HIS A 50 12.27 -5.22 -1.19
C HIS A 50 13.14 -5.02 0.05
N ILE A 51 13.17 -3.81 0.63
CA ILE A 51 13.98 -3.56 1.82
C ILE A 51 13.59 -4.50 2.97
N PRO A 52 12.33 -4.54 3.45
CA PRO A 52 11.97 -5.44 4.53
C PRO A 52 12.06 -6.93 4.14
N LEU A 53 11.72 -7.29 2.90
CA LEU A 53 11.77 -8.69 2.49
C LEU A 53 13.19 -9.23 2.36
N PHE A 54 14.19 -8.41 2.01
CA PHE A 54 15.59 -8.83 2.01
C PHE A 54 16.24 -8.79 3.39
N LEU A 55 15.73 -7.97 4.31
CA LEU A 55 16.21 -7.92 5.69
C LEU A 55 15.70 -9.10 6.52
N HIS A 56 14.50 -9.59 6.23
CA HIS A 56 13.92 -10.73 6.95
C HIS A 56 14.57 -12.05 6.48
N PRO A 57 15.01 -12.93 7.40
CA PRO A 57 15.74 -14.14 7.02
C PRO A 57 14.88 -15.15 6.25
N ASN A 58 13.56 -15.13 6.39
CA ASN A 58 12.66 -16.10 5.75
C ASN A 58 11.22 -15.53 5.64
N PRO A 59 10.97 -14.54 4.73
CA PRO A 59 9.71 -13.80 4.62
C PRO A 59 8.65 -14.60 3.86
N LYS A 60 7.93 -15.49 4.53
CA LYS A 60 6.94 -16.38 3.91
C LYS A 60 5.55 -15.77 3.79
N LYS A 61 5.10 -15.07 4.83
CA LYS A 61 3.74 -14.53 4.94
C LYS A 61 3.78 -13.02 5.03
N VAL A 62 3.29 -12.37 3.99
CA VAL A 62 3.30 -10.90 3.86
C VAL A 62 1.87 -10.38 3.94
N LEU A 63 1.66 -9.33 4.72
CA LEU A 63 0.43 -8.55 4.74
C LEU A 63 0.71 -7.17 4.17
N ILE A 64 -0.17 -6.72 3.28
CA ILE A 64 -0.19 -5.35 2.75
C ILE A 64 -1.52 -4.71 3.15
N ILE A 65 -1.47 -3.61 3.89
CA ILE A 65 -2.64 -2.78 4.20
C ILE A 65 -2.62 -1.56 3.29
N GLY A 66 -3.69 -1.36 2.53
CA GLY A 66 -3.72 -0.44 1.39
C GLY A 66 -3.13 -1.07 0.13
N GLY A 67 -2.41 -0.28 -0.66
CA GLY A 67 -1.77 -0.75 -1.88
C GLY A 67 -2.73 -1.06 -3.02
N GLY A 68 -3.88 -0.40 -3.07
CA GLY A 68 -4.95 -0.64 -4.06
C GLY A 68 -4.53 -0.48 -5.52
N ASP A 69 -3.40 0.15 -5.82
CA ASP A 69 -2.82 0.18 -7.15
C ASP A 69 -2.17 -1.16 -7.57
N GLY A 70 -1.81 -2.01 -6.59
CA GLY A 70 -1.26 -3.33 -6.79
C GLY A 70 0.26 -3.38 -6.91
N GLY A 71 0.96 -2.24 -6.83
CA GLY A 71 2.41 -2.16 -7.00
C GLY A 71 3.18 -2.90 -5.91
N ALA A 72 2.83 -2.66 -4.64
CA ALA A 72 3.43 -3.37 -3.52
C ALA A 72 3.17 -4.89 -3.60
N ALA A 73 1.95 -5.30 -3.98
CA ALA A 73 1.61 -6.71 -4.16
C ALA A 73 2.41 -7.35 -5.30
N ARG A 74 2.57 -6.64 -6.45
CA ARG A 74 3.38 -7.09 -7.58
C ARG A 74 4.82 -7.37 -7.16
N GLU A 75 5.44 -6.47 -6.40
CA GLU A 75 6.82 -6.67 -5.96
C GLU A 75 6.95 -7.78 -4.90
N ALA A 76 5.99 -7.90 -3.99
CA ALA A 76 6.03 -8.93 -2.95
C ALA A 76 5.95 -10.37 -3.51
N VAL A 77 5.08 -10.63 -4.49
CA VAL A 77 4.95 -11.99 -5.07
C VAL A 77 6.16 -12.43 -5.89
N ARG A 78 7.03 -11.49 -6.30
CA ARG A 78 8.28 -11.79 -7.04
C ARG A 78 9.34 -12.47 -6.17
N HIS A 79 9.25 -12.34 -4.84
CA HIS A 79 10.19 -13.01 -3.94
C HIS A 79 9.92 -14.52 -3.89
N PRO A 80 10.93 -15.34 -4.19
CA PRO A 80 10.75 -16.80 -4.22
C PRO A 80 10.42 -17.39 -2.85
N GLU A 81 10.92 -16.79 -1.76
CA GLU A 81 10.68 -17.21 -0.38
C GLU A 81 9.26 -16.90 0.10
N VAL A 82 8.60 -15.91 -0.51
CA VAL A 82 7.23 -15.55 -0.16
C VAL A 82 6.26 -16.64 -0.63
N GLU A 83 5.54 -17.21 0.32
CA GLU A 83 4.53 -18.26 0.09
C GLU A 83 3.12 -17.66 -0.09
N SER A 84 2.83 -16.57 0.62
CA SER A 84 1.53 -15.89 0.55
C SER A 84 1.62 -14.40 0.82
N VAL A 85 0.85 -13.64 0.04
CA VAL A 85 0.63 -12.20 0.18
C VAL A 85 -0.86 -11.97 0.38
N THR A 86 -1.24 -11.34 1.47
CA THR A 86 -2.61 -10.83 1.67
C THR A 86 -2.59 -9.32 1.53
N MET A 87 -3.36 -8.79 0.59
CA MET A 87 -3.55 -7.35 0.40
C MET A 87 -4.97 -6.98 0.83
N VAL A 88 -5.10 -5.98 1.68
CA VAL A 88 -6.39 -5.49 2.21
C VAL A 88 -6.49 -4.00 1.96
N ASP A 89 -7.35 -3.60 1.02
CA ASP A 89 -7.63 -2.20 0.71
C ASP A 89 -9.10 -1.88 0.96
N ILE A 90 -9.35 -0.73 1.56
CA ILE A 90 -10.72 -0.31 1.89
C ILE A 90 -11.50 0.08 0.63
N ASP A 91 -10.82 0.55 -0.42
CA ASP A 91 -11.44 1.11 -1.61
C ASP A 91 -11.34 0.17 -2.83
N GLY A 92 -12.34 -0.70 -2.97
CA GLY A 92 -12.45 -1.59 -4.12
C GLY A 92 -12.53 -0.86 -5.47
N GLN A 93 -12.95 0.40 -5.50
CA GLN A 93 -12.99 1.19 -6.73
C GLN A 93 -11.60 1.61 -7.18
N VAL A 94 -10.69 1.92 -6.25
CA VAL A 94 -9.27 2.17 -6.56
C VAL A 94 -8.66 0.92 -7.20
N ILE A 95 -8.89 -0.27 -6.63
CA ILE A 95 -8.39 -1.54 -7.20
C ILE A 95 -8.90 -1.75 -8.64
N GLU A 96 -10.20 -1.56 -8.89
CA GLU A 96 -10.77 -1.76 -10.23
C GLU A 96 -10.27 -0.72 -11.26
N LEU A 97 -10.12 0.52 -10.85
CA LEU A 97 -9.56 1.57 -11.71
C LEU A 97 -8.06 1.32 -11.98
N SER A 98 -7.32 0.85 -11.00
CA SER A 98 -5.92 0.49 -11.15
C SER A 98 -5.73 -0.66 -12.13
N LYS A 99 -6.53 -1.70 -12.04
CA LYS A 99 -6.56 -2.79 -13.04
C LYS A 99 -6.83 -2.29 -14.45
N LYS A 100 -7.68 -1.30 -14.59
CA LYS A 100 -8.08 -0.74 -15.90
C LYS A 100 -7.02 0.19 -16.50
N TYR A 101 -6.47 1.06 -15.67
CA TYR A 101 -5.63 2.17 -16.15
C TYR A 101 -4.14 1.98 -15.89
N PHE A 102 -3.76 1.09 -14.97
CA PHE A 102 -2.38 0.80 -14.59
C PHE A 102 -2.09 -0.71 -14.62
N PRO A 103 -2.35 -1.38 -15.76
CA PRO A 103 -2.23 -2.85 -15.84
C PRO A 103 -0.82 -3.37 -15.50
N GLU A 104 0.21 -2.58 -15.76
CA GLU A 104 1.59 -2.93 -15.43
C GLU A 104 1.84 -2.92 -13.90
N ILE A 105 1.25 -1.96 -13.19
CA ILE A 105 1.34 -1.85 -11.73
C ILE A 105 0.50 -2.95 -11.08
N SER A 106 -0.75 -3.09 -11.54
CA SER A 106 -1.71 -4.08 -11.01
C SER A 106 -1.51 -5.50 -11.55
N LYS A 107 -0.39 -5.81 -12.17
CA LYS A 107 -0.15 -7.06 -12.90
C LYS A 107 -0.47 -8.29 -12.06
N ALA A 108 0.01 -8.38 -10.83
CA ALA A 108 -0.22 -9.53 -9.95
C ALA A 108 -1.71 -9.77 -9.65
N ILE A 109 -2.50 -8.69 -9.54
CA ILE A 109 -3.94 -8.75 -9.32
C ILE A 109 -4.65 -9.25 -10.59
N LEU A 110 -4.28 -8.69 -11.75
CA LEU A 110 -4.87 -9.05 -13.05
C LEU A 110 -4.59 -10.51 -13.44
N GLU A 111 -3.37 -10.96 -13.26
CA GLU A 111 -2.94 -12.33 -13.57
C GLU A 111 -3.40 -13.34 -12.50
N LYS A 112 -4.00 -12.87 -11.40
CA LYS A 112 -4.43 -13.69 -10.27
C LYS A 112 -3.29 -14.57 -9.76
N ASP A 113 -2.16 -13.92 -9.42
CA ASP A 113 -1.00 -14.64 -8.91
C ASP A 113 -1.41 -15.58 -7.78
N PRO A 114 -1.00 -16.87 -7.83
CA PRO A 114 -1.43 -17.87 -6.85
C PRO A 114 -0.99 -17.57 -5.40
N LYS A 115 0.04 -16.74 -5.22
CA LYS A 115 0.47 -16.29 -3.89
C LYS A 115 -0.39 -15.15 -3.35
N LEU A 116 -1.15 -14.43 -4.21
CA LEU A 116 -1.85 -13.20 -3.84
C LEU A 116 -3.31 -13.44 -3.50
N THR A 117 -3.71 -12.97 -2.32
CA THR A 117 -5.13 -12.84 -1.93
C THR A 117 -5.47 -11.37 -1.74
N VAL A 118 -6.40 -10.86 -2.54
CA VAL A 118 -6.90 -9.48 -2.44
C VAL A 118 -8.22 -9.46 -1.69
N LYS A 119 -8.33 -8.61 -0.69
CA LYS A 119 -9.56 -8.38 0.10
C LYS A 119 -9.93 -6.90 0.06
N VAL A 120 -11.19 -6.61 -0.21
CA VAL A 120 -11.76 -5.28 -0.03
C VAL A 120 -12.35 -5.18 1.36
N GLY A 121 -11.83 -4.26 2.18
CA GLY A 121 -12.29 -4.11 3.55
C GLY A 121 -11.38 -3.23 4.42
N ASP A 122 -11.80 -3.06 5.67
CA ASP A 122 -11.07 -2.27 6.66
C ASP A 122 -9.80 -3.01 7.13
N GLY A 123 -8.64 -2.46 6.80
CA GLY A 123 -7.34 -3.00 7.17
C GLY A 123 -7.08 -2.97 8.67
N ILE A 124 -7.63 -1.99 9.41
CA ILE A 124 -7.52 -1.90 10.88
C ILE A 124 -8.29 -3.06 11.53
N ALA A 125 -9.52 -3.29 11.08
CA ALA A 125 -10.33 -4.40 11.58
C ALA A 125 -9.67 -5.75 11.25
N PHE A 126 -9.11 -5.88 10.04
CA PHE A 126 -8.41 -7.09 9.61
C PHE A 126 -7.17 -7.36 10.48
N MET A 127 -6.39 -6.33 10.81
CA MET A 127 -5.20 -6.45 11.64
C MET A 127 -5.49 -6.98 13.05
N ARG A 128 -6.59 -6.55 13.67
CA ARG A 128 -7.02 -6.97 15.02
C ARG A 128 -7.25 -8.47 15.16
N GLU A 129 -7.63 -9.13 14.08
CA GLU A 129 -7.90 -10.58 14.07
C GLU A 129 -6.63 -11.43 13.94
N ALA A 130 -5.50 -10.82 13.56
CA ALA A 130 -4.25 -11.53 13.36
C ALA A 130 -3.45 -11.64 14.65
N GLU A 131 -2.76 -12.78 14.84
CA GLU A 131 -1.86 -13.00 15.98
C GLU A 131 -0.70 -13.90 15.56
N ASN A 132 0.54 -13.41 15.77
CA ASN A 132 1.78 -14.16 15.53
C ASN A 132 1.79 -14.92 14.18
N TYR A 133 1.44 -14.21 13.11
CA TYR A 133 1.18 -14.85 11.83
C TYR A 133 2.04 -14.34 10.68
N TYR A 134 2.30 -13.04 10.61
CA TYR A 134 3.01 -12.42 9.48
C TYR A 134 4.50 -12.26 9.76
N ASP A 135 5.30 -12.54 8.73
CA ASP A 135 6.74 -12.29 8.73
C ASP A 135 7.03 -10.82 8.40
N VAL A 136 6.25 -10.24 7.46
CA VAL A 136 6.38 -8.84 7.07
C VAL A 136 5.00 -8.22 6.94
N ILE A 137 4.82 -7.04 7.54
CA ILE A 137 3.63 -6.21 7.37
C ILE A 137 4.05 -4.89 6.72
N ILE A 138 3.40 -4.58 5.59
CA ILE A 138 3.61 -3.37 4.81
C ILE A 138 2.33 -2.54 4.89
N VAL A 139 2.43 -1.29 5.32
CA VAL A 139 1.32 -0.33 5.27
C VAL A 139 1.60 0.67 4.16
N ASP A 140 0.93 0.43 3.04
CA ASP A 140 1.02 1.20 1.81
C ASP A 140 -0.25 2.04 1.67
N CYS A 141 -0.31 3.12 2.42
CA CYS A 141 -1.48 3.97 2.54
C CYS A 141 -1.18 5.42 2.14
N SER A 142 -2.24 6.20 1.95
CA SER A 142 -2.15 7.65 1.84
C SER A 142 -1.73 8.28 3.18
N ASP A 143 -1.42 9.57 3.15
CA ASP A 143 -1.08 10.37 4.33
C ASP A 143 -2.14 10.25 5.44
N PRO A 144 -1.79 10.58 6.71
CA PRO A 144 -2.67 10.42 7.87
C PRO A 144 -3.84 11.43 7.87
N VAL A 145 -4.67 11.36 6.83
CA VAL A 145 -5.85 12.21 6.63
C VAL A 145 -7.02 11.32 6.21
N GLY A 146 -8.21 11.60 6.73
CA GLY A 146 -9.42 10.88 6.36
C GLY A 146 -9.36 9.38 6.71
N PRO A 147 -9.63 8.48 5.76
CA PRO A 147 -9.67 7.03 6.03
C PRO A 147 -8.35 6.44 6.54
N GLY A 148 -7.21 7.07 6.20
CA GLY A 148 -5.88 6.64 6.61
C GLY A 148 -5.49 7.00 8.05
N GLU A 149 -6.18 7.95 8.70
CA GLU A 149 -5.78 8.47 10.02
C GLU A 149 -5.62 7.37 11.07
N GLY A 150 -6.52 6.40 11.08
CA GLY A 150 -6.49 5.30 12.05
C GLY A 150 -5.27 4.38 11.93
N LEU A 151 -4.60 4.34 10.78
CA LEU A 151 -3.39 3.54 10.53
C LEU A 151 -2.14 4.13 11.22
N PHE A 152 -2.25 5.32 11.80
CA PHE A 152 -1.18 6.00 12.55
C PHE A 152 -1.47 6.08 14.05
N SER A 153 -2.41 5.26 14.55
CA SER A 153 -2.78 5.24 15.97
C SER A 153 -1.96 4.22 16.76
N TYR A 154 -1.76 4.50 18.05
CA TYR A 154 -1.13 3.58 18.99
C TYR A 154 -1.81 2.20 19.00
N ASP A 155 -3.14 2.15 18.96
CA ASP A 155 -3.88 0.88 18.96
C ASP A 155 -3.58 0.06 17.70
N PHE A 156 -3.47 0.72 16.54
CA PHE A 156 -3.07 0.05 15.29
C PHE A 156 -1.67 -0.52 15.37
N TYR A 157 -0.69 0.21 15.90
CA TYR A 157 0.67 -0.29 16.06
C TYR A 157 0.75 -1.44 17.06
N LYS A 158 -0.04 -1.40 18.12
CA LYS A 158 -0.17 -2.51 19.07
C LYS A 158 -0.74 -3.77 18.41
N ASP A 159 -1.80 -3.62 17.61
CA ASP A 159 -2.39 -4.72 16.85
C ASP A 159 -1.41 -5.26 15.81
N THR A 160 -0.65 -4.38 15.14
CA THR A 160 0.42 -4.75 14.20
C THR A 160 1.51 -5.59 14.90
N PHE A 161 1.98 -5.13 16.07
CA PHE A 161 2.97 -5.88 16.85
C PHE A 161 2.47 -7.27 17.25
N LYS A 162 1.18 -7.38 17.62
CA LYS A 162 0.55 -8.68 17.93
C LYS A 162 0.43 -9.59 16.70
N ALA A 163 0.17 -9.02 15.53
CA ALA A 163 0.01 -9.76 14.27
C ALA A 163 1.33 -10.27 13.71
N LEU A 164 2.44 -9.59 14.00
CA LEU A 164 3.80 -10.00 13.61
C LEU A 164 4.27 -11.20 14.40
N LYS A 165 5.09 -12.05 13.76
CA LYS A 165 5.92 -13.03 14.44
C LYS A 165 7.04 -12.36 15.24
N GLU A 166 7.72 -13.13 16.10
CA GLU A 166 8.79 -12.63 16.98
C GLU A 166 9.91 -11.91 16.22
N ASP A 167 10.28 -12.39 15.04
CA ASP A 167 11.28 -11.80 14.14
C ASP A 167 10.68 -10.97 13.00
N GLY A 168 9.37 -10.69 13.08
CA GLY A 168 8.64 -10.00 12.02
C GLY A 168 9.04 -8.53 11.84
N LEU A 169 8.92 -8.04 10.62
CA LEU A 169 9.25 -6.67 10.24
C LEU A 169 8.01 -5.88 9.86
N PHE A 170 7.98 -4.64 10.29
CA PHE A 170 6.96 -3.66 9.94
C PHE A 170 7.56 -2.52 9.13
N VAL A 171 6.88 -2.13 8.06
CA VAL A 171 7.19 -0.93 7.28
C VAL A 171 5.91 -0.18 6.95
N GLN A 172 5.97 1.13 7.00
CA GLN A 172 4.85 2.01 6.69
C GLN A 172 5.30 3.21 5.89
N GLN A 173 4.51 3.58 4.87
CA GLN A 173 4.62 4.88 4.23
C GLN A 173 4.31 5.97 5.27
N THR A 174 5.13 6.98 5.31
CA THR A 174 4.92 8.16 6.14
C THR A 174 5.29 9.42 5.36
N GLU A 175 4.96 10.55 5.94
CA GLU A 175 5.31 11.86 5.42
C GLU A 175 6.83 12.12 5.36
N SER A 176 7.21 13.08 4.53
CA SER A 176 8.60 13.49 4.39
C SER A 176 9.15 14.10 5.70
N PRO A 177 10.24 13.54 6.26
CA PRO A 177 10.88 14.10 7.45
C PRO A 177 11.48 15.50 7.23
N PHE A 178 11.66 15.91 5.96
CA PHE A 178 12.15 17.24 5.62
C PHE A 178 11.04 18.29 5.65
N MET A 179 9.83 17.91 5.25
CA MET A 179 8.68 18.82 5.13
C MET A 179 7.78 18.77 6.37
N HIS A 180 7.58 17.60 6.96
CA HIS A 180 6.60 17.35 8.04
C HIS A 180 7.26 16.76 9.30
N ARG A 181 8.36 17.38 9.76
CA ARG A 181 9.18 16.89 10.88
C ARG A 181 8.38 16.61 12.16
N LYS A 182 7.41 17.46 12.48
CA LYS A 182 6.60 17.28 13.69
C LYS A 182 5.74 16.01 13.56
N LEU A 183 5.04 15.86 12.44
CA LEU A 183 4.18 14.71 12.21
C LEU A 183 4.97 13.39 12.23
N VAL A 184 6.11 13.35 11.53
CA VAL A 184 6.98 12.17 11.54
C VAL A 184 7.47 11.86 12.96
N LYS A 185 7.84 12.89 13.75
CA LYS A 185 8.21 12.69 15.15
C LYS A 185 7.05 12.14 15.98
N ASP A 186 5.86 12.70 15.83
CA ASP A 186 4.67 12.28 16.58
C ASP A 186 4.32 10.81 16.27
N ILE A 187 4.52 10.36 15.01
CA ILE A 187 4.38 8.95 14.58
C ILE A 187 5.40 8.04 15.29
N PHE A 188 6.67 8.47 15.38
CA PHE A 188 7.71 7.68 16.06
C PHE A 188 7.58 7.67 17.59
N ASP A 189 6.93 8.66 18.16
CA ASP A 189 6.68 8.75 19.62
C ASP A 189 5.41 7.96 20.02
N CYS A 190 4.64 7.48 19.06
CA CYS A 190 3.42 6.69 19.25
C CYS A 190 3.71 5.23 19.53
#